data_e9cfb392874b13ac210c0699450b0e0c
#
_entry.id   e9cfb392874b13ac210c0699450b0e0c
#
_cell.length_a   1.000
_cell.length_b   1.000
_cell.length_c   1.000
_cell.angle_alpha   90.00
_cell.angle_beta   90.00
_cell.angle_gamma   90.00
#
_symmetry.space_group_name_H-M   'P 1'
#
loop_
_entity.id
_entity.type
_entity.pdbx_description
1 polymer ?
#
loop_
_entity_poly.entity_id
_entity_poly.type
_entity_poly.pdbx_seq_one_letter_code
_entity_poly.pdbx_strand_id
1 'polypeptide(L)'
;NSITVDSDTSTNDMVGIFATGKAKNSKIYNVLDPKLVDFEKALHRLCLNLSKQIVVDGEGAKKFITVNIIGARSAAMARNVGFSVANSPLVKTAIAGEDPNWGRIAMAVGKSGENVIANKIQIKIGNYLVAEQSKAAKDYSEKDVKEYMKWDSIEIEVNLNLGSATHTIYTCDFTHDYIDINADYRN
;
A
#
# COMPACT_ATOMS: atom_id res chain seq x y z
N ASN A 1 1.75 -10.23 1.59
CA ASN A 1 2.81 -9.58 0.78
C ASN A 1 2.37 -8.24 0.18
N SER A 2 1.18 -7.73 0.56
CA SER A 2 0.61 -6.49 0.00
C SER A 2 0.08 -5.55 1.08
N ILE A 3 0.31 -5.83 2.36
CA ILE A 3 -0.12 -4.97 3.47
C ILE A 3 1.04 -4.70 4.43
N THR A 4 0.93 -3.57 5.12
CA THR A 4 1.73 -3.22 6.28
C THR A 4 0.96 -2.19 7.13
N VAL A 5 1.12 -2.24 8.44
CA VAL A 5 0.58 -1.21 9.35
C VAL A 5 1.72 -0.29 9.79
N ASP A 6 2.70 -0.80 10.49
CA ASP A 6 3.82 -0.04 11.07
C ASP A 6 5.20 -0.58 10.72
N SER A 7 5.30 -1.56 9.85
CA SER A 7 6.47 -2.33 9.45
C SER A 7 6.86 -3.49 10.37
N ASP A 8 6.35 -3.56 11.58
CA ASP A 8 6.59 -4.66 12.48
C ASP A 8 5.68 -5.87 12.15
N THR A 9 6.06 -7.05 12.60
CA THR A 9 5.44 -8.32 12.18
C THR A 9 5.02 -9.20 13.36
N SER A 10 5.13 -8.71 14.59
CA SER A 10 4.77 -9.44 15.80
C SER A 10 3.31 -9.16 16.20
N THR A 11 2.36 -9.60 15.37
CA THR A 11 0.92 -9.43 15.62
C THR A 11 0.27 -10.72 16.12
N ASN A 12 -0.91 -10.60 16.76
CA ASN A 12 -1.75 -11.72 17.18
C ASN A 12 -2.82 -12.06 16.14
N ASP A 13 -2.82 -11.41 14.99
CA ASP A 13 -3.76 -11.69 13.91
C ASP A 13 -3.61 -13.12 13.40
N MET A 14 -4.73 -13.80 13.24
CA MET A 14 -4.76 -15.16 12.75
C MET A 14 -5.74 -15.30 11.58
N VAL A 15 -5.27 -15.93 10.51
CA VAL A 15 -6.11 -16.34 9.37
C VAL A 15 -6.16 -17.85 9.31
N GLY A 16 -7.35 -18.42 9.44
CA GLY A 16 -7.58 -19.87 9.37
C GLY A 16 -8.36 -20.28 8.12
N ILE A 17 -8.01 -21.42 7.53
CA ILE A 17 -8.79 -22.06 6.47
C ILE A 17 -9.16 -23.48 6.87
N PHE A 18 -10.42 -23.86 6.70
CA PHE A 18 -10.94 -25.16 7.09
C PHE A 18 -11.54 -25.88 5.85
N ALA A 19 -10.88 -26.94 5.39
CA ALA A 19 -11.34 -27.78 4.30
C ALA A 19 -12.05 -29.03 4.88
N THR A 20 -13.38 -29.00 4.96
CA THR A 20 -14.18 -30.05 5.63
C THR A 20 -14.52 -31.24 4.74
N GLY A 21 -14.33 -31.16 3.43
CA GLY A 21 -14.71 -32.20 2.47
C GLY A 21 -16.20 -32.41 2.28
N LYS A 22 -17.07 -31.62 2.93
CA LYS A 22 -18.54 -31.80 2.90
C LYS A 22 -19.21 -31.37 1.59
N ALA A 23 -18.52 -30.59 0.76
CA ALA A 23 -19.07 -30.12 -0.53
C ALA A 23 -19.24 -31.21 -1.59
N LYS A 24 -18.67 -32.41 -1.36
CA LYS A 24 -18.75 -33.59 -2.24
C LYS A 24 -18.31 -33.33 -3.70
N ASN A 25 -17.48 -32.30 -3.92
CA ASN A 25 -16.89 -32.03 -5.22
C ASN A 25 -15.90 -33.13 -5.62
N SER A 26 -15.64 -33.27 -6.92
CA SER A 26 -14.66 -34.22 -7.45
C SER A 26 -13.28 -33.96 -6.85
N LYS A 27 -12.57 -35.01 -6.49
CA LYS A 27 -11.18 -34.89 -6.01
C LYS A 27 -10.29 -34.35 -7.13
N ILE A 28 -9.48 -33.38 -6.80
CA ILE A 28 -8.48 -32.78 -7.68
C ILE A 28 -7.11 -33.19 -7.16
N TYR A 29 -6.27 -33.73 -8.04
CA TYR A 29 -4.95 -34.25 -7.70
C TYR A 29 -3.80 -33.42 -8.27
N ASN A 30 -4.13 -32.45 -9.13
CA ASN A 30 -3.14 -31.58 -9.74
C ASN A 30 -3.49 -30.11 -9.44
N VAL A 31 -2.56 -29.36 -8.88
CA VAL A 31 -2.71 -27.95 -8.58
C VAL A 31 -2.91 -27.06 -9.82
N LEU A 32 -2.55 -27.57 -11.00
CA LEU A 32 -2.75 -26.89 -12.29
C LEU A 32 -4.06 -27.29 -12.98
N ASP A 33 -4.96 -28.03 -12.30
CA ASP A 33 -6.25 -28.42 -12.87
C ASP A 33 -7.09 -27.16 -13.17
N PRO A 34 -7.58 -26.98 -14.42
CA PRO A 34 -8.40 -25.82 -14.78
C PRO A 34 -9.64 -25.62 -13.90
N LYS A 35 -10.15 -26.67 -13.26
CA LYS A 35 -11.27 -26.59 -12.30
C LYS A 35 -10.94 -25.78 -11.04
N LEU A 36 -9.65 -25.55 -10.75
CA LEU A 36 -9.23 -24.72 -9.60
C LEU A 36 -9.21 -23.23 -9.89
N VAL A 37 -9.25 -22.80 -11.14
CA VAL A 37 -9.06 -21.39 -11.54
C VAL A 37 -10.04 -20.46 -10.82
N ASP A 38 -11.32 -20.82 -10.76
CA ASP A 38 -12.32 -19.98 -10.11
C ASP A 38 -12.19 -20.01 -8.58
N PHE A 39 -11.82 -21.15 -8.01
CA PHE A 39 -11.52 -21.27 -6.59
C PHE A 39 -10.29 -20.41 -6.21
N GLU A 40 -9.22 -20.48 -6.97
CA GLU A 40 -8.00 -19.68 -6.74
C GLU A 40 -8.30 -18.17 -6.80
N LYS A 41 -9.05 -17.73 -7.81
CA LYS A 41 -9.48 -16.33 -7.93
C LYS A 41 -10.33 -15.89 -6.74
N ALA A 42 -11.28 -16.73 -6.31
CA ALA A 42 -12.14 -16.43 -5.17
C ALA A 42 -11.35 -16.38 -3.86
N LEU A 43 -10.45 -17.34 -3.65
CA LEU A 43 -9.58 -17.39 -2.48
C LEU A 43 -8.65 -16.18 -2.43
N HIS A 44 -8.02 -15.83 -3.56
CA HIS A 44 -7.15 -14.65 -3.65
C HIS A 44 -7.91 -13.36 -3.31
N ARG A 45 -9.10 -13.19 -3.88
CA ARG A 45 -9.96 -12.03 -3.58
C ARG A 45 -10.36 -11.97 -2.10
N LEU A 46 -10.71 -13.12 -1.51
CA LEU A 46 -11.05 -13.21 -0.09
C LEU A 46 -9.86 -12.83 0.79
N CYS A 47 -8.68 -13.41 0.54
CA CYS A 47 -7.47 -13.10 1.29
C CYS A 47 -7.09 -11.62 1.17
N LEU A 48 -7.23 -11.03 -0.02
CA LEU A 48 -6.98 -9.61 -0.22
C LEU A 48 -7.95 -8.74 0.58
N ASN A 49 -9.23 -9.09 0.60
CA ASN A 49 -10.23 -8.35 1.37
C ASN A 49 -9.97 -8.45 2.88
N LEU A 50 -9.62 -9.64 3.38
CA LEU A 50 -9.23 -9.82 4.80
C LEU A 50 -7.99 -9.02 5.15
N SER A 51 -6.97 -9.02 4.27
CA SER A 51 -5.77 -8.22 4.48
C SER A 51 -6.06 -6.73 4.61
N LYS A 52 -6.98 -6.20 3.78
CA LYS A 52 -7.40 -4.80 3.86
C LYS A 52 -8.12 -4.47 5.16
N GLN A 53 -8.90 -5.41 5.69
CA GLN A 53 -9.58 -5.23 6.98
C GLN A 53 -8.56 -5.10 8.12
N ILE A 54 -7.49 -5.91 8.12
CA ILE A 54 -6.39 -5.76 9.09
C ILE A 54 -5.78 -4.35 9.04
N VAL A 55 -5.57 -3.81 7.84
CA VAL A 55 -5.03 -2.45 7.68
C VAL A 55 -5.98 -1.38 8.20
N VAL A 56 -7.28 -1.52 7.93
CA VAL A 56 -8.32 -0.58 8.41
C VAL A 56 -8.44 -0.60 9.92
N ASP A 57 -8.23 -1.77 10.55
CA ASP A 57 -8.25 -1.97 12.00
C ASP A 57 -6.89 -1.69 12.68
N GLY A 58 -5.95 -1.10 11.95
CA GLY A 58 -4.64 -0.73 12.50
C GLY A 58 -4.76 0.26 13.65
N GLU A 59 -3.92 0.11 14.67
CA GLU A 59 -3.94 0.93 15.88
C GLU A 59 -3.86 2.42 15.57
N GLY A 60 -4.87 3.18 15.97
CA GLY A 60 -4.97 4.62 15.75
C GLY A 60 -5.14 5.06 14.29
N ALA A 61 -5.37 4.12 13.36
CA ALA A 61 -5.57 4.43 11.94
C ALA A 61 -6.88 5.21 11.71
N LYS A 62 -6.80 6.26 10.89
CA LYS A 62 -7.96 7.06 10.45
C LYS A 62 -8.12 7.06 8.94
N LYS A 63 -7.05 6.79 8.20
CA LYS A 63 -7.07 6.79 6.74
C LYS A 63 -6.47 5.49 6.18
N PHE A 64 -7.17 4.90 5.22
CA PHE A 64 -6.69 3.79 4.43
C PHE A 64 -5.86 4.31 3.25
N ILE A 65 -4.66 3.79 3.07
CA ILE A 65 -3.75 4.25 2.03
C ILE A 65 -3.47 3.12 1.04
N THR A 66 -3.69 3.38 -0.23
CA THR A 66 -3.28 2.52 -1.34
C THR A 66 -2.05 3.11 -2.02
N VAL A 67 -0.94 2.37 -2.02
CA VAL A 67 0.31 2.76 -2.69
C VAL A 67 0.48 1.91 -3.94
N ASN A 68 0.30 2.50 -5.10
CA ASN A 68 0.47 1.87 -6.41
C ASN A 68 1.84 2.24 -6.99
N ILE A 69 2.68 1.25 -7.18
CA ILE A 69 3.95 1.41 -7.92
C ILE A 69 3.76 0.82 -9.30
N ILE A 70 4.00 1.64 -10.32
CA ILE A 70 3.93 1.25 -11.72
C ILE A 70 5.23 1.57 -12.46
N GLY A 71 5.40 1.00 -13.64
CA GLY A 71 6.55 1.29 -14.48
C GLY A 71 7.90 0.80 -13.93
N ALA A 72 7.91 -0.22 -13.05
CA ALA A 72 9.13 -0.81 -12.52
C ALA A 72 9.74 -1.84 -13.49
N ARG A 73 11.06 -2.11 -13.35
CA ARG A 73 11.75 -3.14 -14.14
C ARG A 73 11.34 -4.55 -13.78
N SER A 74 10.92 -4.77 -12.54
CA SER A 74 10.47 -6.08 -12.02
C SER A 74 9.43 -5.93 -10.92
N ALA A 75 8.66 -6.98 -10.67
CA ALA A 75 7.72 -7.03 -9.56
C ALA A 75 8.42 -6.88 -8.19
N ALA A 76 9.64 -7.41 -8.05
CA ALA A 76 10.44 -7.24 -6.84
C ALA A 76 10.79 -5.76 -6.60
N MET A 77 11.26 -5.05 -7.62
CA MET A 77 11.52 -3.61 -7.55
C MET A 77 10.25 -2.83 -7.18
N ALA A 78 9.13 -3.09 -7.85
CA ALA A 78 7.87 -2.43 -7.55
C ALA A 78 7.46 -2.66 -6.09
N ARG A 79 7.58 -3.89 -5.60
CA ARG A 79 7.28 -4.26 -4.22
C ARG A 79 8.19 -3.52 -3.23
N ASN A 80 9.49 -3.52 -3.43
CA ASN A 80 10.46 -2.90 -2.51
C ASN A 80 10.24 -1.38 -2.41
N VAL A 81 10.04 -0.71 -3.55
CA VAL A 81 9.70 0.72 -3.59
C VAL A 81 8.36 0.96 -2.88
N GLY A 82 7.35 0.13 -3.13
CA GLY A 82 6.03 0.24 -2.50
C GLY A 82 6.09 0.14 -0.98
N PHE A 83 6.81 -0.85 -0.45
CA PHE A 83 7.01 -0.98 1.00
C PHE A 83 7.84 0.15 1.58
N SER A 84 8.83 0.68 0.86
CA SER A 84 9.60 1.85 1.32
C SER A 84 8.71 3.08 1.50
N VAL A 85 7.74 3.29 0.61
CA VAL A 85 6.76 4.38 0.73
C VAL A 85 5.75 4.09 1.85
N ALA A 86 5.15 2.89 1.85
CA ALA A 86 4.10 2.50 2.79
C ALA A 86 4.59 2.46 4.25
N ASN A 87 5.86 2.09 4.49
CA ASN A 87 6.50 2.02 5.80
C ASN A 87 7.18 3.33 6.23
N SER A 88 7.08 4.39 5.43
CA SER A 88 7.71 5.67 5.78
C SER A 88 6.89 6.44 6.83
N PRO A 89 7.38 6.61 8.07
CA PRO A 89 6.67 7.41 9.08
C PRO A 89 6.38 8.82 8.59
N LEU A 90 7.30 9.43 7.83
CA LEU A 90 7.12 10.78 7.29
C LEU A 90 6.00 10.84 6.24
N VAL A 91 5.82 9.80 5.42
CA VAL A 91 4.69 9.72 4.48
C VAL A 91 3.39 9.52 5.25
N LYS A 92 3.36 8.56 6.18
CA LYS A 92 2.16 8.23 6.96
C LYS A 92 1.66 9.40 7.80
N THR A 93 2.57 10.14 8.43
CA THR A 93 2.23 11.36 9.21
C THR A 93 1.79 12.52 8.32
N ALA A 94 2.33 12.65 7.10
CA ALA A 94 1.83 13.65 6.14
C ALA A 94 0.38 13.36 5.74
N ILE A 95 0.04 12.08 5.50
CA ILE A 95 -1.33 11.68 5.19
C ILE A 95 -2.27 11.94 6.38
N ALA A 96 -1.86 11.62 7.61
CA ALA A 96 -2.61 11.92 8.83
C ALA A 96 -2.88 13.43 9.00
N GLY A 97 -1.89 14.25 8.66
CA GLY A 97 -1.98 15.72 8.73
C GLY A 97 -2.59 16.39 7.49
N GLU A 98 -3.07 15.61 6.52
CA GLU A 98 -3.64 16.12 5.25
C GLU A 98 -2.66 17.03 4.48
N ASP A 99 -1.35 16.75 4.63
CA ASP A 99 -0.26 17.46 3.96
C ASP A 99 0.12 16.75 2.66
N PRO A 100 -0.12 17.34 1.47
CA PRO A 100 0.22 16.73 0.18
C PRO A 100 1.73 16.78 -0.11
N ASN A 101 2.52 16.26 0.81
CA ASN A 101 3.97 16.33 0.81
C ASN A 101 4.60 15.30 -0.14
N TRP A 102 4.55 15.56 -1.42
CA TRP A 102 5.17 14.71 -2.43
C TRP A 102 6.68 14.54 -2.23
N GLY A 103 7.35 15.51 -1.59
CA GLY A 103 8.78 15.40 -1.27
C GLY A 103 9.09 14.25 -0.32
N ARG A 104 8.21 13.98 0.66
CA ARG A 104 8.34 12.81 1.54
C ARG A 104 8.14 11.48 0.78
N ILE A 105 7.23 11.47 -0.20
CA ILE A 105 7.04 10.30 -1.07
C ILE A 105 8.30 10.08 -1.93
N ALA A 106 8.81 11.13 -2.57
CA ALA A 106 10.04 11.04 -3.37
C ALA A 106 11.26 10.58 -2.54
N MET A 107 11.41 11.08 -1.32
CA MET A 107 12.43 10.63 -0.37
C MET A 107 12.28 9.14 -0.04
N ALA A 108 11.04 8.69 0.22
CA ALA A 108 10.78 7.29 0.52
C ALA A 108 11.09 6.37 -0.68
N VAL A 109 10.80 6.81 -1.91
CA VAL A 109 11.21 6.12 -3.13
C VAL A 109 12.74 6.04 -3.23
N GLY A 110 13.44 7.16 -2.98
CA GLY A 110 14.91 7.24 -3.06
C GLY A 110 15.63 6.33 -2.06
N LYS A 111 15.08 6.15 -0.86
CA LYS A 111 15.67 5.28 0.19
C LYS A 111 15.34 3.79 0.03
N SER A 112 14.60 3.38 -1.01
CA SER A 112 14.13 1.99 -1.19
C SER A 112 15.24 0.96 -1.42
N GLY A 113 16.48 1.39 -1.66
CA GLY A 113 17.59 0.52 -2.05
C GLY A 113 17.57 0.11 -3.52
N GLU A 114 16.58 0.56 -4.28
CA GLU A 114 16.41 0.23 -5.69
C GLU A 114 17.06 1.30 -6.61
N ASN A 115 17.52 0.87 -7.78
CA ASN A 115 18.10 1.76 -8.80
C ASN A 115 17.00 2.58 -9.50
N VAL A 116 16.44 3.56 -8.83
CA VAL A 116 15.48 4.53 -9.38
C VAL A 116 16.20 5.69 -10.07
N ILE A 117 15.53 6.30 -11.04
CA ILE A 117 16.04 7.46 -11.77
C ILE A 117 15.17 8.66 -11.43
N ALA A 118 15.65 9.55 -10.58
CA ALA A 118 14.86 10.62 -9.96
C ALA A 118 14.07 11.47 -10.98
N ASN A 119 14.68 11.84 -12.10
CA ASN A 119 14.02 12.67 -13.13
C ASN A 119 12.98 11.92 -13.99
N LYS A 120 12.85 10.59 -13.81
CA LYS A 120 11.80 9.79 -14.47
C LYS A 120 10.58 9.56 -13.58
N ILE A 121 10.72 9.80 -12.28
CA ILE A 121 9.64 9.52 -11.32
C ILE A 121 8.52 10.54 -11.54
N GLN A 122 7.29 10.00 -11.59
CA GLN A 122 6.07 10.77 -11.48
C GLN A 122 5.30 10.31 -10.23
N ILE A 123 4.70 11.26 -9.51
CA ILE A 123 3.93 11.00 -8.29
C ILE A 123 2.55 11.62 -8.45
N LYS A 124 1.51 10.81 -8.19
CA LYS A 124 0.15 11.29 -8.05
C LYS A 124 -0.37 11.03 -6.64
N ILE A 125 -1.23 11.92 -6.18
CA ILE A 125 -2.07 11.75 -5.00
C ILE A 125 -3.52 11.85 -5.49
N GLY A 126 -4.27 10.75 -5.41
CA GLY A 126 -5.53 10.61 -6.12
C GLY A 126 -5.33 10.78 -7.62
N ASN A 127 -6.16 11.61 -8.24
CA ASN A 127 -6.08 11.91 -9.67
C ASN A 127 -5.11 13.04 -10.01
N TYR A 128 -4.46 13.65 -9.01
CA TYR A 128 -3.62 14.84 -9.18
C TYR A 128 -2.16 14.45 -9.37
N LEU A 129 -1.56 14.85 -10.49
CA LEU A 129 -0.12 14.78 -10.69
C LEU A 129 0.52 15.87 -9.82
N VAL A 130 1.26 15.45 -8.78
CA VAL A 130 1.86 16.38 -7.80
C VAL A 130 3.35 16.63 -8.06
N ALA A 131 4.03 15.64 -8.65
CA ALA A 131 5.45 15.78 -8.99
C ALA A 131 5.83 15.00 -10.24
N GLU A 132 6.72 15.58 -11.04
CA GLU A 132 7.39 14.96 -12.18
C GLU A 132 8.75 15.61 -12.41
N GLN A 133 9.69 14.88 -13.04
CA GLN A 133 11.02 15.39 -13.37
C GLN A 133 11.74 16.04 -12.18
N SER A 134 11.58 15.45 -10.97
CA SER A 134 12.16 15.94 -9.71
C SER A 134 11.67 17.34 -9.27
N LYS A 135 10.51 17.77 -9.73
CA LYS A 135 9.89 19.07 -9.42
C LYS A 135 8.40 18.88 -9.14
N ALA A 136 7.78 19.90 -8.54
CA ALA A 136 6.34 19.99 -8.52
C ALA A 136 5.80 20.02 -9.97
N ALA A 137 4.70 19.31 -10.23
CA ALA A 137 4.05 19.32 -11.54
C ALA A 137 3.56 20.72 -11.88
N LYS A 138 3.51 21.07 -13.19
CA LYS A 138 3.20 22.42 -13.66
C LYS A 138 1.82 22.89 -13.21
N ASP A 139 0.84 21.97 -13.25
CA ASP A 139 -0.57 22.29 -12.92
C ASP A 139 -0.93 21.81 -11.50
N TYR A 140 0.06 21.65 -10.62
CA TYR A 140 -0.15 21.24 -9.24
C TYR A 140 -0.88 22.31 -8.43
N SER A 141 -2.04 21.96 -7.90
CA SER A 141 -2.82 22.78 -6.98
C SER A 141 -2.80 22.13 -5.59
N GLU A 142 -2.05 22.70 -4.68
CA GLU A 142 -1.98 22.21 -3.29
C GLU A 142 -3.35 22.23 -2.62
N LYS A 143 -4.19 23.22 -2.92
CA LYS A 143 -5.53 23.36 -2.36
C LYS A 143 -6.42 22.16 -2.75
N ASP A 144 -6.40 21.78 -4.04
CA ASP A 144 -7.27 20.71 -4.53
C ASP A 144 -6.83 19.34 -3.99
N VAL A 145 -5.51 19.13 -3.86
CA VAL A 145 -4.97 17.91 -3.26
C VAL A 145 -5.28 17.85 -1.76
N LYS A 146 -5.21 18.96 -1.03
CA LYS A 146 -5.63 19.01 0.37
C LYS A 146 -7.10 18.66 0.55
N GLU A 147 -8.00 19.13 -0.33
CA GLU A 147 -9.41 18.75 -0.26
C GLU A 147 -9.59 17.24 -0.49
N TYR A 148 -8.87 16.64 -1.44
CA TYR A 148 -8.88 15.20 -1.65
C TYR A 148 -8.34 14.44 -0.42
N MET A 149 -7.29 14.94 0.21
CA MET A 149 -6.67 14.28 1.38
C MET A 149 -7.54 14.27 2.64
N LYS A 150 -8.66 14.98 2.66
CA LYS A 150 -9.67 14.87 3.74
C LYS A 150 -10.46 13.57 3.71
N TRP A 151 -10.39 12.82 2.63
CA TRP A 151 -11.10 11.55 2.50
C TRP A 151 -10.44 10.46 3.37
N ASP A 152 -11.24 9.46 3.75
CA ASP A 152 -10.77 8.33 4.56
C ASP A 152 -9.92 7.34 3.74
N SER A 153 -9.96 7.40 2.41
CA SER A 153 -9.18 6.55 1.53
C SER A 153 -8.34 7.39 0.58
N ILE A 154 -7.03 7.23 0.69
CA ILE A 154 -6.04 7.99 -0.09
C ILE A 154 -5.28 7.05 -1.01
N GLU A 155 -5.17 7.43 -2.26
CA GLU A 155 -4.36 6.71 -3.25
C GLU A 155 -3.09 7.50 -3.58
N ILE A 156 -1.95 6.81 -3.55
CA ILE A 156 -0.65 7.32 -3.99
C ILE A 156 -0.20 6.45 -5.17
N GLU A 157 0.04 7.04 -6.31
CA GLU A 157 0.64 6.36 -7.46
C GLU A 157 2.05 6.89 -7.69
N VAL A 158 3.01 5.99 -7.78
CA VAL A 158 4.39 6.29 -8.16
C VAL A 158 4.71 5.55 -9.46
N ASN A 159 4.90 6.30 -10.54
CA ASN A 159 5.38 5.76 -11.79
C ASN A 159 6.91 5.94 -11.88
N LEU A 160 7.63 4.83 -11.96
CA LEU A 160 9.08 4.83 -12.05
C LEU A 160 9.58 5.06 -13.49
N ASN A 161 8.73 4.83 -14.51
CA ASN A 161 9.08 4.95 -15.94
C ASN A 161 10.36 4.18 -16.34
N LEU A 162 10.52 2.95 -15.79
CA LEU A 162 11.70 2.09 -16.03
C LEU A 162 11.35 0.75 -16.69
N GLY A 163 10.07 0.40 -16.75
CA GLY A 163 9.56 -0.87 -17.28
C GLY A 163 8.02 -0.94 -17.23
N SER A 164 7.47 -2.14 -17.07
CA SER A 164 6.02 -2.37 -17.04
C SER A 164 5.51 -3.10 -15.80
N ALA A 165 6.40 -3.51 -14.89
CA ALA A 165 6.00 -4.20 -13.68
C ALA A 165 5.31 -3.26 -12.70
N THR A 166 4.36 -3.82 -11.96
CA THR A 166 3.52 -3.09 -11.00
C THR A 166 3.42 -3.85 -9.68
N HIS A 167 3.15 -3.14 -8.60
CA HIS A 167 2.76 -3.71 -7.31
C HIS A 167 1.94 -2.72 -6.51
N THR A 168 0.94 -3.24 -5.77
CA THR A 168 0.11 -2.43 -4.89
C THR A 168 0.34 -2.84 -3.44
N ILE A 169 0.55 -1.86 -2.55
CA ILE A 169 0.64 -2.02 -1.10
C ILE A 169 -0.51 -1.25 -0.46
N TYR A 170 -1.11 -1.87 0.55
CA TYR A 170 -2.13 -1.24 1.39
C TYR A 170 -1.56 -0.97 2.78
N THR A 171 -1.78 0.23 3.29
CA THR A 171 -1.33 0.67 4.61
C THR A 171 -2.32 1.68 5.20
N CYS A 172 -2.04 2.16 6.40
CA CYS A 172 -2.80 3.22 7.06
C CYS A 172 -1.90 4.42 7.37
N ASP A 173 -2.49 5.51 7.82
CA ASP A 173 -1.77 6.68 8.30
C ASP A 173 -1.15 6.46 9.69
N PHE A 174 -0.35 7.41 10.18
CA PHE A 174 0.12 7.50 11.56
C PHE A 174 -0.43 8.75 12.22
N THR A 175 -1.32 8.57 13.17
CA THR A 175 -1.90 9.62 14.00
C THR A 175 -1.25 9.66 15.38
N HIS A 176 -1.61 10.64 16.20
CA HIS A 176 -1.20 10.67 17.62
C HIS A 176 -1.73 9.46 18.38
N ASP A 177 -2.91 8.95 18.02
CA ASP A 177 -3.54 7.81 18.69
C ASP A 177 -2.65 6.54 18.61
N TYR A 178 -1.87 6.37 17.51
CA TYR A 178 -0.90 5.27 17.39
C TYR A 178 0.17 5.33 18.49
N ILE A 179 0.69 6.54 18.77
CA ILE A 179 1.71 6.73 19.81
C ILE A 179 1.10 6.51 21.18
N ASP A 180 -0.08 7.07 21.44
CA ASP A 180 -0.76 6.97 22.74
C ASP A 180 -1.05 5.49 23.08
N ILE A 181 -1.58 4.72 22.12
CA ILE A 181 -1.86 3.29 22.29
C ILE A 181 -0.58 2.51 22.59
N ASN A 182 0.49 2.73 21.81
CA ASN A 182 1.71 1.94 21.93
C ASN A 182 2.62 2.38 23.08
N ALA A 183 2.57 3.65 23.51
CA ALA A 183 3.32 4.14 24.66
C ALA A 183 2.81 3.56 25.99
N ASP A 184 1.50 3.32 26.12
CA ASP A 184 0.84 2.86 27.34
C ASP A 184 0.47 1.38 27.33
N TYR A 185 1.00 0.60 26.39
CA TYR A 185 0.65 -0.81 26.14
C TYR A 185 0.81 -1.76 27.34
N ARG A 186 1.57 -1.38 28.37
CA ARG A 186 1.84 -2.21 29.56
C ARG A 186 1.06 -1.81 30.80
N ASN A 187 0.13 -0.91 30.69
CA ASN A 187 -0.68 -0.45 31.84
C ASN A 187 -2.04 -1.15 31.91
#